data_19a9637c76e2686c314f3f873206fd1e
#
_entry.id   19a9637c76e2686c314f3f873206fd1e
#
_cell.length_a   1.000
_cell.length_b   1.000
_cell.length_c   1.000
_cell.angle_alpha   90.00
_cell.angle_beta   90.00
_cell.angle_gamma   90.00
#
_symmetry.space_group_name_H-M   'P 1'
#
loop_
_entity.id
_entity.type
_entity.pdbx_description
1 polymer ?
#
loop_
_entity_poly.entity_id
_entity_poly.type
_entity_poly.pdbx_seq_one_letter_code
_entity_poly.pdbx_strand_id
1 'polypeptide(L)'
;DPMQLPYDSRWEFPRDGLVLGRVLGSGAFGKVVEGTAYGLSRSQPVMKVAVKMLKPTARSSEKQALMSELKIMTHLGPHLNIVNLLGACTKSGPIYIITEYCFYGDLVNYLHKNRDSFLSHHPEKPKKELDIFGLNPADESTRSYVILSFENNGDYMDMKQADTTQYVPMLERKEVSKYSDIQRSLYDRPASYKKKSMLDSEVKNLLSDDNSEGLTLLDLLSFTYQVARGMEFLASKNCVHRDLAARNVLLAQGKIVKICDFGLARDIMHDSNYVSKGSTFLPVKWMAPESIFDNLYTTLSDVWSYGILLWEIFSLGGTPYPGMMVDSTFYNKIKSGYRMAKPDHATSEVYEIMVKCWNSEPEKRPSFYHLSEIVENLLPGQYKKS
;
A
#
# COMPACT_ATOMS: atom_id res chain seq x y z
N ASP A 1 9.15 19.38 -6.71
CA ASP A 1 10.09 18.93 -5.70
C ASP A 1 9.47 19.05 -4.31
N PRO A 2 9.27 17.93 -3.56
CA PRO A 2 8.69 17.97 -2.22
C PRO A 2 9.46 18.85 -1.24
N MET A 3 10.76 19.05 -1.48
CA MET A 3 11.58 19.91 -0.64
C MET A 3 11.18 21.39 -0.72
N GLN A 4 10.55 21.78 -1.81
CA GLN A 4 10.12 23.15 -2.03
C GLN A 4 8.69 23.42 -1.56
N LEU A 5 7.93 22.38 -1.21
CA LEU A 5 6.59 22.54 -0.67
C LEU A 5 6.66 23.14 0.74
N PRO A 6 5.79 24.10 1.07
CA PRO A 6 5.74 24.61 2.44
C PRO A 6 5.08 23.59 3.37
N TYR A 7 5.55 23.55 4.61
CA TYR A 7 4.86 22.81 5.66
C TYR A 7 3.70 23.66 6.20
N ASP A 8 2.51 23.04 6.25
CA ASP A 8 1.31 23.68 6.78
C ASP A 8 1.24 23.45 8.30
N SER A 9 1.48 24.52 9.06
CA SER A 9 1.50 24.47 10.52
C SER A 9 0.15 24.12 11.16
N ARG A 10 -0.94 24.12 10.40
CA ARG A 10 -2.26 23.67 10.89
C ARG A 10 -2.28 22.17 11.23
N TRP A 11 -1.34 21.41 10.70
CA TRP A 11 -1.18 19.99 11.02
C TRP A 11 -0.40 19.74 12.29
N GLU A 12 0.28 20.76 12.85
CA GLU A 12 1.08 20.60 14.05
C GLU A 12 0.25 20.19 15.24
N PHE A 13 0.67 19.13 15.92
CA PHE A 13 -0.01 18.58 17.10
C PHE A 13 0.96 18.56 18.28
N PRO A 14 0.52 18.93 19.49
CA PRO A 14 1.40 18.94 20.65
C PRO A 14 1.88 17.54 21.04
N ARG A 15 3.19 17.39 21.29
CA ARG A 15 3.78 16.10 21.68
C ARG A 15 3.22 15.53 22.97
N ASP A 16 2.88 16.38 23.91
CA ASP A 16 2.31 15.96 25.19
C ASP A 16 0.90 15.36 25.06
N GLY A 17 0.23 15.61 23.96
CA GLY A 17 -1.04 14.99 23.63
C GLY A 17 -0.91 13.59 23.01
N LEU A 18 0.32 13.09 22.81
CA LEU A 18 0.57 11.83 22.13
C LEU A 18 1.31 10.86 23.05
N VAL A 19 0.71 9.69 23.28
CA VAL A 19 1.32 8.59 24.03
C VAL A 19 1.69 7.48 23.07
N LEU A 20 2.98 7.16 22.98
CA LEU A 20 3.47 6.12 22.10
C LEU A 20 3.27 4.74 22.73
N GLY A 21 2.88 3.78 21.89
CA GLY A 21 2.66 2.39 22.30
C GLY A 21 3.63 1.42 21.63
N ARG A 22 3.14 0.23 21.30
CA ARG A 22 3.97 -0.84 20.73
C ARG A 22 4.40 -0.54 19.30
N VAL A 23 5.51 -1.16 18.90
CA VAL A 23 5.99 -1.09 17.51
C VAL A 23 5.08 -1.92 16.61
N LEU A 24 4.61 -1.33 15.52
CA LEU A 24 3.82 -1.99 14.50
C LEU A 24 4.68 -2.52 13.36
N GLY A 25 5.75 -1.80 13.05
CA GLY A 25 6.70 -2.17 12.02
C GLY A 25 8.00 -1.41 12.19
N SER A 26 9.10 -1.97 11.71
CA SER A 26 10.42 -1.39 11.85
C SER A 26 11.28 -1.69 10.64
N GLY A 27 11.94 -0.68 10.12
CA GLY A 27 12.93 -0.78 9.05
C GLY A 27 14.32 -0.38 9.55
N ALA A 28 15.26 -0.17 8.63
CA ALA A 28 16.65 0.15 8.95
C ALA A 28 16.78 1.48 9.70
N PHE A 29 16.03 2.50 9.31
CA PHE A 29 16.17 3.86 9.84
C PHE A 29 14.90 4.43 10.46
N GLY A 30 13.76 3.73 10.30
CA GLY A 30 12.48 4.21 10.77
C GLY A 30 11.62 3.11 11.37
N LYS A 31 10.59 3.52 12.07
CA LYS A 31 9.60 2.62 12.64
C LYS A 31 8.22 3.27 12.65
N VAL A 32 7.19 2.43 12.69
CA VAL A 32 5.81 2.86 12.93
C VAL A 32 5.37 2.25 14.25
N VAL A 33 4.82 3.07 15.13
CA VAL A 33 4.33 2.62 16.42
C VAL A 33 2.85 2.96 16.56
N GLU A 34 2.14 2.20 17.40
CA GLU A 34 0.83 2.62 17.84
C GLU A 34 0.94 3.86 18.69
N GLY A 35 -0.06 4.72 18.62
CA GLY A 35 -0.17 5.87 19.50
C GLY A 35 -1.58 6.08 19.98
N THR A 36 -1.69 6.79 21.07
CA THR A 36 -2.96 7.32 21.57
C THR A 36 -2.85 8.82 21.57
N ALA A 37 -3.74 9.48 20.82
CA ALA A 37 -3.76 10.93 20.71
C ALA A 37 -4.92 11.51 21.49
N TYR A 38 -4.63 12.53 22.30
CA TYR A 38 -5.60 13.22 23.13
C TYR A 38 -5.85 14.62 22.57
N GLY A 39 -7.09 14.91 22.21
CA GLY A 39 -7.46 16.22 21.69
C GLY A 39 -7.14 16.46 20.22
N LEU A 40 -6.87 15.40 19.47
CA LEU A 40 -6.58 15.50 18.04
C LEU A 40 -7.85 15.80 17.24
N SER A 41 -9.00 15.31 17.68
CA SER A 41 -10.28 15.51 17.03
C SER A 41 -11.30 16.04 18.03
N ARG A 42 -12.18 16.94 17.59
CA ARG A 42 -13.26 17.46 18.42
C ARG A 42 -14.32 16.42 18.74
N SER A 43 -14.54 15.49 17.82
CA SER A 43 -15.53 14.42 17.99
C SER A 43 -15.04 13.29 18.88
N GLN A 44 -13.71 13.17 19.03
CA GLN A 44 -13.09 12.11 19.83
C GLN A 44 -11.97 12.66 20.67
N PRO A 45 -12.17 12.73 21.99
CA PRO A 45 -11.12 13.18 22.88
C PRO A 45 -9.91 12.25 22.92
N VAL A 46 -10.10 10.97 22.62
CA VAL A 46 -9.03 9.95 22.61
C VAL A 46 -9.11 9.14 21.33
N MET A 47 -8.00 9.05 20.58
CA MET A 47 -7.93 8.33 19.32
C MET A 47 -6.73 7.40 19.26
N LYS A 48 -6.94 6.21 18.71
CA LYS A 48 -5.87 5.33 18.29
C LYS A 48 -5.31 5.80 16.95
N VAL A 49 -3.99 5.91 16.88
CA VAL A 49 -3.29 6.39 15.69
C VAL A 49 -2.07 5.53 15.40
N ALA A 50 -1.51 5.67 14.21
CA ALA A 50 -0.19 5.18 13.86
C ALA A 50 0.78 6.35 13.79
N VAL A 51 1.99 6.17 14.29
CA VAL A 51 3.00 7.22 14.34
C VAL A 51 4.27 6.74 13.64
N LYS A 52 4.61 7.38 12.55
CA LYS A 52 5.85 7.11 11.82
C LYS A 52 6.95 8.03 12.33
N MET A 53 8.12 7.47 12.64
CA MET A 53 9.26 8.20 13.15
C MET A 53 10.55 7.56 12.68
N LEU A 54 11.64 8.30 12.81
CA LEU A 54 12.98 7.80 12.54
C LEU A 54 13.56 7.14 13.78
N LYS A 55 14.47 6.20 13.56
CA LYS A 55 15.32 5.64 14.62
C LYS A 55 16.43 6.64 14.99
N PRO A 56 17.00 6.55 16.21
CA PRO A 56 18.08 7.47 16.64
C PRO A 56 19.29 7.44 15.72
N THR A 57 19.53 6.35 15.00
CA THR A 57 20.63 6.18 14.05
C THR A 57 20.41 6.86 12.71
N ALA A 58 19.25 7.49 12.49
CA ALA A 58 18.94 8.12 11.22
C ALA A 58 19.83 9.32 10.92
N ARG A 59 20.21 9.47 9.66
CA ARG A 59 21.03 10.57 9.16
C ARG A 59 20.17 11.78 8.79
N SER A 60 20.81 12.89 8.45
CA SER A 60 20.10 14.09 8.00
C SER A 60 19.33 13.87 6.70
N SER A 61 19.84 13.00 5.83
CA SER A 61 19.13 12.66 4.57
C SER A 61 17.78 11.96 4.83
N GLU A 62 17.71 11.08 5.83
CA GLU A 62 16.49 10.41 6.21
C GLU A 62 15.50 11.36 6.89
N LYS A 63 16.01 12.31 7.66
CA LYS A 63 15.18 13.37 8.26
C LYS A 63 14.53 14.24 7.18
N GLN A 64 15.30 14.59 6.14
CA GLN A 64 14.78 15.33 5.00
C GLN A 64 13.74 14.50 4.23
N ALA A 65 13.99 13.20 4.06
CA ALA A 65 13.03 12.31 3.38
C ALA A 65 11.72 12.22 4.16
N LEU A 66 11.78 12.11 5.48
CA LEU A 66 10.57 12.06 6.31
C LEU A 66 9.80 13.38 6.26
N MET A 67 10.50 14.51 6.29
CA MET A 67 9.87 15.82 6.15
C MET A 67 9.23 15.98 4.76
N SER A 68 9.87 15.48 3.72
CA SER A 68 9.31 15.50 2.35
C SER A 68 8.04 14.66 2.27
N GLU A 69 8.03 13.49 2.90
CA GLU A 69 6.83 12.64 2.98
C GLU A 69 5.69 13.37 3.68
N LEU A 70 5.97 14.02 4.82
CA LEU A 70 4.99 14.81 5.54
C LEU A 70 4.40 15.92 4.65
N LYS A 71 5.25 16.65 3.95
CA LYS A 71 4.81 17.73 3.04
C LYS A 71 3.93 17.22 1.91
N ILE A 72 4.27 16.07 1.34
CA ILE A 72 3.44 15.42 0.33
C ILE A 72 2.06 15.10 0.92
N MET A 73 2.02 14.49 2.09
CA MET A 73 0.76 14.12 2.73
C MET A 73 -0.11 15.34 3.07
N THR A 74 0.50 16.43 3.53
CA THR A 74 -0.24 17.67 3.81
C THR A 74 -0.84 18.26 2.53
N HIS A 75 -0.16 18.09 1.40
CA HIS A 75 -0.55 18.68 0.12
C HIS A 75 -1.63 17.86 -0.60
N LEU A 76 -1.62 16.53 -0.42
CA LEU A 76 -2.57 15.64 -1.09
C LEU A 76 -4.01 15.87 -0.66
N GLY A 77 -4.24 16.08 0.62
CA GLY A 77 -5.58 16.10 1.16
C GLY A 77 -6.15 14.70 1.37
N PRO A 78 -7.38 14.60 1.89
CA PRO A 78 -7.95 13.33 2.29
C PRO A 78 -8.54 12.52 1.14
N HIS A 79 -8.42 11.20 1.24
CA HIS A 79 -9.12 10.25 0.39
C HIS A 79 -9.37 8.96 1.17
N LEU A 80 -10.51 8.29 0.92
CA LEU A 80 -10.88 7.06 1.60
C LEU A 80 -9.81 5.98 1.48
N ASN A 81 -9.22 5.85 0.29
CA ASN A 81 -8.30 4.76 -0.03
C ASN A 81 -6.82 5.15 0.07
N ILE A 82 -6.55 6.21 0.82
CA ILE A 82 -5.21 6.64 1.18
C ILE A 82 -5.12 6.66 2.71
N VAL A 83 -3.99 6.26 3.27
CA VAL A 83 -3.75 6.43 4.71
C VAL A 83 -3.66 7.93 4.98
N ASN A 84 -4.68 8.47 5.66
CA ASN A 84 -4.80 9.90 5.82
C ASN A 84 -3.93 10.42 6.96
N LEU A 85 -3.33 11.57 6.70
CA LEU A 85 -2.60 12.33 7.71
C LEU A 85 -3.59 12.90 8.73
N LEU A 86 -3.27 12.75 10.01
CA LEU A 86 -4.07 13.29 11.11
C LEU A 86 -3.39 14.47 11.80
N GLY A 87 -2.07 14.46 11.81
CA GLY A 87 -1.29 15.51 12.44
C GLY A 87 0.20 15.19 12.37
N ALA A 88 1.01 16.08 12.89
CA ALA A 88 2.45 15.90 12.95
C ALA A 88 3.04 16.63 14.15
N CYS A 89 4.16 16.11 14.66
CA CYS A 89 4.97 16.77 15.65
C CYS A 89 6.32 17.08 15.00
N THR A 90 6.58 18.35 14.74
CA THR A 90 7.81 18.78 14.06
C THR A 90 8.69 19.68 14.92
N LYS A 91 8.12 20.21 16.00
CA LYS A 91 8.81 21.15 16.90
C LYS A 91 9.26 20.45 18.17
N SER A 92 10.39 20.91 18.69
CA SER A 92 10.91 20.52 20.02
C SER A 92 11.21 19.03 20.15
N GLY A 93 11.68 18.39 19.09
CA GLY A 93 12.05 16.99 19.14
C GLY A 93 11.98 16.30 17.76
N PRO A 94 12.09 14.97 17.72
CA PRO A 94 12.05 14.22 16.47
C PRO A 94 10.70 14.36 15.77
N ILE A 95 10.71 14.24 14.44
CA ILE A 95 9.51 14.33 13.63
C ILE A 95 8.65 13.10 13.85
N TYR A 96 7.36 13.31 14.15
CA TYR A 96 6.34 12.28 14.18
C TYR A 96 5.30 12.60 13.12
N ILE A 97 5.01 11.64 12.24
CA ILE A 97 3.89 11.70 11.30
C ILE A 97 2.76 10.87 11.90
N ILE A 98 1.65 11.51 12.21
CA ILE A 98 0.49 10.86 12.83
C ILE A 98 -0.54 10.57 11.75
N THR A 99 -0.88 9.29 11.58
CA THR A 99 -1.81 8.85 10.53
C THR A 99 -2.92 7.99 11.10
N GLU A 100 -3.90 7.71 10.25
CA GLU A 100 -4.93 6.72 10.55
C GLU A 100 -4.30 5.38 10.94
N TYR A 101 -4.93 4.72 11.91
CA TYR A 101 -4.55 3.38 12.33
C TYR A 101 -5.36 2.36 11.53
N CYS A 102 -4.66 1.42 10.88
CA CYS A 102 -5.29 0.40 10.06
C CYS A 102 -5.25 -0.94 10.78
N PHE A 103 -6.40 -1.35 11.27
CA PHE A 103 -6.60 -2.43 12.21
C PHE A 103 -6.07 -3.78 11.74
N TYR A 104 -6.24 -4.13 10.46
CA TYR A 104 -5.88 -5.44 9.93
C TYR A 104 -4.46 -5.52 9.37
N GLY A 105 -3.71 -4.41 9.41
CA GLY A 105 -2.33 -4.40 8.90
C GLY A 105 -2.24 -4.39 7.38
N ASP A 106 -1.13 -4.89 6.85
CA ASP A 106 -0.89 -4.88 5.41
C ASP A 106 -1.62 -6.02 4.69
N LEU A 107 -1.83 -5.80 3.39
CA LEU A 107 -2.63 -6.69 2.57
C LEU A 107 -1.96 -8.06 2.34
N VAL A 108 -0.63 -8.12 2.29
CA VAL A 108 0.07 -9.42 2.12
C VAL A 108 -0.25 -10.35 3.28
N ASN A 109 -0.06 -9.86 4.51
CA ASN A 109 -0.32 -10.64 5.71
C ASN A 109 -1.81 -10.98 5.85
N TYR A 110 -2.68 -10.04 5.51
CA TYR A 110 -4.13 -10.28 5.52
C TYR A 110 -4.52 -11.40 4.57
N LEU A 111 -3.99 -11.40 3.35
CA LEU A 111 -4.26 -12.44 2.37
C LEU A 111 -3.71 -13.80 2.82
N HIS A 112 -2.52 -13.84 3.41
CA HIS A 112 -1.96 -15.08 3.96
C HIS A 112 -2.83 -15.64 5.08
N LYS A 113 -3.28 -14.81 6.00
CA LYS A 113 -4.12 -15.24 7.13
C LYS A 113 -5.46 -15.78 6.70
N ASN A 114 -6.02 -15.24 5.64
CA ASN A 114 -7.36 -15.57 5.18
C ASN A 114 -7.38 -16.51 3.98
N ARG A 115 -6.23 -17.07 3.63
CA ARG A 115 -6.08 -17.97 2.50
C ARG A 115 -6.97 -19.20 2.63
N ASP A 116 -6.94 -19.87 3.78
CA ASP A 116 -7.74 -21.08 4.01
C ASP A 116 -9.24 -20.79 3.95
N SER A 117 -9.64 -19.63 4.47
CA SER A 117 -11.01 -19.14 4.36
C SER A 117 -11.42 -18.96 2.89
N PHE A 118 -10.57 -18.36 2.09
CA PHE A 118 -10.83 -18.18 0.66
C PHE A 118 -10.96 -19.52 -0.06
N LEU A 119 -10.03 -20.44 0.20
CA LEU A 119 -10.01 -21.75 -0.44
C LEU A 119 -11.22 -22.62 -0.05
N SER A 120 -11.75 -22.45 1.16
CA SER A 120 -12.96 -23.16 1.58
C SER A 120 -14.21 -22.67 0.85
N HIS A 121 -14.24 -21.41 0.43
CA HIS A 121 -15.32 -20.84 -0.38
C HIS A 121 -15.19 -21.13 -1.88
N HIS A 122 -14.01 -21.65 -2.32
CA HIS A 122 -13.71 -21.94 -3.72
C HIS A 122 -13.06 -23.31 -3.85
N PRO A 123 -13.78 -24.40 -3.49
CA PRO A 123 -13.16 -25.74 -3.37
C PRO A 123 -12.80 -26.39 -4.70
N GLU A 124 -13.23 -25.85 -5.82
CA GLU A 124 -13.08 -26.47 -7.15
C GLU A 124 -11.74 -26.25 -7.82
N LYS A 125 -10.83 -25.53 -7.18
CA LYS A 125 -9.51 -25.28 -7.76
C LYS A 125 -8.58 -26.44 -7.50
N PRO A 126 -8.03 -27.07 -8.56
CA PRO A 126 -7.16 -28.24 -8.39
C PRO A 126 -5.87 -27.89 -7.67
N LYS A 127 -5.42 -28.77 -6.79
CA LYS A 127 -4.15 -28.63 -6.05
C LYS A 127 -2.93 -28.47 -6.95
N LYS A 128 -2.99 -28.91 -8.20
CA LYS A 128 -1.90 -28.79 -9.17
C LYS A 128 -1.56 -27.35 -9.53
N GLU A 129 -2.51 -26.44 -9.41
CA GLU A 129 -2.29 -25.03 -9.74
C GLU A 129 -1.46 -24.31 -8.68
N LEU A 130 -1.47 -24.79 -7.45
CA LEU A 130 -0.64 -24.23 -6.37
C LEU A 130 0.85 -24.47 -6.60
N ASP A 131 1.22 -25.55 -7.28
CA ASP A 131 2.61 -25.87 -7.58
C ASP A 131 3.19 -24.99 -8.68
N ILE A 132 2.35 -24.47 -9.59
CA ILE A 132 2.76 -23.61 -10.70
C ILE A 132 3.32 -22.27 -10.20
N PHE A 133 2.83 -21.79 -9.07
CA PHE A 133 3.26 -20.50 -8.50
C PHE A 133 4.40 -20.64 -7.49
N GLY A 134 4.92 -21.85 -7.29
CA GLY A 134 5.92 -22.08 -6.27
C GLY A 134 5.41 -21.85 -4.84
N LEU A 135 4.10 -21.72 -4.69
CA LEU A 135 3.46 -21.59 -3.40
C LEU A 135 3.15 -22.99 -2.87
N ASN A 136 4.14 -23.61 -2.27
CA ASN A 136 3.92 -24.86 -1.56
C ASN A 136 3.15 -24.54 -0.26
N PRO A 137 1.90 -25.04 -0.08
CA PRO A 137 1.14 -24.76 1.13
C PRO A 137 1.81 -25.27 2.41
N ALA A 138 2.76 -26.18 2.28
CA ALA A 138 3.53 -26.69 3.40
C ALA A 138 4.71 -25.80 3.77
N ASP A 139 5.03 -24.81 2.95
CA ASP A 139 6.19 -23.95 3.18
C ASP A 139 5.76 -22.65 3.88
N GLU A 140 5.60 -22.75 5.19
CA GLU A 140 5.37 -21.58 6.05
C GLU A 140 6.56 -20.63 6.02
N SER A 141 7.74 -21.10 5.63
CA SER A 141 8.93 -20.27 5.49
C SER A 141 8.74 -19.20 4.40
N THR A 142 7.98 -19.49 3.35
CA THR A 142 7.67 -18.51 2.32
C THR A 142 6.81 -17.38 2.84
N ARG A 143 5.89 -17.66 3.77
CA ARG A 143 5.03 -16.65 4.41
C ARG A 143 5.80 -15.73 5.34
N SER A 144 6.72 -16.30 6.11
CA SER A 144 7.63 -15.55 6.97
C SER A 144 8.63 -14.77 6.13
N TYR A 145 9.02 -15.31 4.99
CA TYR A 145 10.04 -14.75 4.12
C TYR A 145 9.59 -13.43 3.46
N VAL A 146 8.32 -13.28 3.12
CA VAL A 146 7.79 -12.04 2.56
C VAL A 146 7.98 -10.86 3.52
N ILE A 147 7.86 -11.09 4.82
CA ILE A 147 8.11 -10.08 5.85
C ILE A 147 9.60 -9.84 6.05
N LEU A 148 10.39 -10.92 6.04
CA LEU A 148 11.84 -10.87 6.25
C LEU A 148 12.62 -10.35 5.04
N SER A 149 12.08 -10.49 3.84
CA SER A 149 12.74 -10.05 2.61
C SER A 149 13.00 -8.55 2.58
N PHE A 150 12.23 -7.77 3.33
CA PHE A 150 12.49 -6.35 3.51
C PHE A 150 13.77 -6.06 4.26
N GLU A 151 14.13 -6.92 5.18
CA GLU A 151 15.36 -6.78 5.95
C GLU A 151 16.55 -7.39 5.21
N ASN A 152 16.31 -8.38 4.36
CA ASN A 152 17.34 -9.21 3.73
C ASN A 152 17.45 -9.09 2.20
N ASN A 153 16.93 -8.02 1.60
CA ASN A 153 17.04 -7.73 0.18
C ASN A 153 16.34 -8.69 -0.79
N GLY A 154 15.36 -9.48 -0.33
CA GLY A 154 14.64 -10.40 -1.20
C GLY A 154 13.81 -9.71 -2.28
N ASP A 155 13.13 -8.64 -1.92
CA ASP A 155 12.23 -7.89 -2.80
C ASP A 155 12.84 -6.61 -3.34
N TYR A 156 13.98 -6.20 -2.80
CA TYR A 156 14.68 -4.99 -3.19
C TYR A 156 16.07 -5.33 -3.68
N MET A 157 16.51 -4.64 -4.71
CA MET A 157 17.87 -4.74 -5.19
C MET A 157 18.77 -3.81 -4.39
N ASP A 158 19.81 -4.36 -3.77
CA ASP A 158 20.83 -3.57 -3.10
C ASP A 158 21.77 -2.95 -4.14
N MET A 159 21.71 -1.65 -4.26
CA MET A 159 22.57 -0.88 -5.16
C MET A 159 23.70 -0.20 -4.42
N LYS A 160 24.29 -0.85 -3.43
CA LYS A 160 25.36 -0.34 -2.57
C LYS A 160 24.91 0.64 -1.49
N GLN A 161 24.75 0.16 -0.32
CA GLN A 161 24.37 0.91 0.88
C GLN A 161 22.95 1.44 0.89
N ALA A 162 22.20 0.82 1.74
CA ALA A 162 20.86 1.15 2.09
C ALA A 162 20.74 2.50 2.77
N ASP A 163 20.76 3.57 2.03
CA ASP A 163 20.23 4.83 2.51
C ASP A 163 18.70 4.85 2.38
N THR A 164 18.08 3.75 2.77
CA THR A 164 16.68 3.58 2.49
C THR A 164 15.88 3.54 3.75
N THR A 165 15.23 4.59 3.96
CA THR A 165 14.19 4.76 4.94
C THR A 165 12.82 4.54 4.40
N GLN A 166 12.73 3.99 3.23
CA GLN A 166 11.53 4.18 2.46
C GLN A 166 10.37 3.34 2.90
N TYR A 167 10.63 2.35 3.72
CA TYR A 167 9.61 1.38 3.96
C TYR A 167 9.74 0.76 5.34
N VAL A 168 8.67 0.83 6.09
CA VAL A 168 8.54 0.16 7.38
C VAL A 168 7.36 -0.79 7.28
N PRO A 169 7.61 -2.11 7.15
CA PRO A 169 6.51 -3.07 7.08
C PRO A 169 5.77 -3.13 8.41
N MET A 170 4.47 -3.29 8.32
CA MET A 170 3.66 -3.52 9.51
C MET A 170 3.73 -4.98 9.90
N LEU A 171 4.23 -5.24 11.09
CA LEU A 171 4.36 -6.57 11.62
C LEU A 171 2.99 -7.17 11.97
N GLU A 172 2.94 -8.49 11.96
CA GLU A 172 1.74 -9.21 12.31
C GLU A 172 1.26 -8.89 13.73
N ARG A 173 -0.03 -8.66 13.88
CA ARG A 173 -0.62 -8.31 15.16
C ARG A 173 -1.40 -9.46 15.74
N LYS A 174 -1.05 -9.82 16.94
CA LYS A 174 -1.76 -10.88 17.68
C LYS A 174 -2.94 -10.37 18.50
N GLU A 175 -3.04 -9.08 18.77
CA GLU A 175 -4.09 -8.51 19.62
C GLU A 175 -4.77 -7.34 18.92
N VAL A 176 -5.77 -7.64 18.14
CA VAL A 176 -6.41 -6.64 17.29
C VAL A 176 -7.80 -6.24 17.80
N SER A 177 -8.40 -7.05 18.67
CA SER A 177 -9.81 -6.91 19.05
C SER A 177 -10.13 -5.74 19.97
N LYS A 178 -9.16 -5.20 20.69
CA LYS A 178 -9.39 -4.17 21.71
C LYS A 178 -9.59 -2.76 21.17
N TYR A 179 -9.36 -2.54 19.88
CA TYR A 179 -9.29 -1.19 19.32
C TYR A 179 -10.29 -0.93 18.20
N SER A 180 -11.20 -1.87 17.97
CA SER A 180 -12.18 -1.78 16.89
C SER A 180 -13.10 -0.57 16.99
N ASP A 181 -13.44 -0.15 18.21
CA ASP A 181 -14.42 0.91 18.42
C ASP A 181 -13.82 2.32 18.20
N ILE A 182 -12.52 2.45 18.39
CA ILE A 182 -11.83 3.73 18.26
C ILE A 182 -11.67 4.12 16.79
N GLN A 183 -11.49 3.14 15.90
CA GLN A 183 -11.31 3.42 14.46
C GLN A 183 -12.59 3.83 13.75
N ARG A 184 -13.75 3.40 14.24
CA ARG A 184 -15.05 3.76 13.64
C ARG A 184 -15.29 5.27 13.60
N SER A 185 -14.66 5.99 14.47
CA SER A 185 -14.87 7.42 14.61
C SER A 185 -13.80 8.27 13.94
N LEU A 186 -12.75 7.66 13.34
CA LEU A 186 -11.83 8.35 12.46
C LEU A 186 -12.52 8.99 11.25
N TYR A 187 -13.69 8.48 10.92
CA TYR A 187 -14.49 8.97 9.81
C TYR A 187 -15.42 10.14 10.18
N ASP A 188 -15.54 10.48 11.46
CA ASP A 188 -16.35 11.59 11.93
C ASP A 188 -15.67 12.96 11.78
N ARG A 189 -14.90 13.11 10.74
CA ARG A 189 -14.23 14.37 10.43
C ARG A 189 -14.99 15.17 9.37
N PRO A 190 -14.55 16.36 9.00
CA PRO A 190 -15.35 17.48 8.48
C PRO A 190 -16.46 17.05 7.50
N ALA A 191 -17.43 17.91 7.28
CA ALA A 191 -18.70 17.61 6.60
C ALA A 191 -18.57 16.85 5.26
N SER A 192 -17.44 16.93 4.59
CA SER A 192 -17.10 16.14 3.40
C SER A 192 -16.87 14.66 3.73
N TYR A 193 -16.52 14.35 4.96
CA TYR A 193 -16.34 12.96 5.43
C TYR A 193 -17.66 12.30 5.83
N LYS A 194 -18.64 13.06 6.30
CA LYS A 194 -19.93 12.49 6.69
C LYS A 194 -20.69 11.87 5.54
N LYS A 195 -20.60 12.46 4.36
CA LYS A 195 -21.20 11.86 3.15
C LYS A 195 -20.49 10.59 2.71
N LYS A 196 -19.17 10.53 2.91
CA LYS A 196 -18.37 9.34 2.59
C LYS A 196 -18.55 8.22 3.61
N SER A 197 -18.78 8.56 4.88
CA SER A 197 -18.98 7.55 5.93
C SER A 197 -20.31 6.81 5.80
N MET A 198 -21.34 7.41 5.22
CA MET A 198 -22.58 6.71 4.89
C MET A 198 -22.37 5.69 3.76
N LEU A 199 -21.62 6.07 2.73
CA LEU A 199 -21.18 5.17 1.68
C LEU A 199 -20.32 4.04 2.23
N ASP A 200 -19.44 4.37 3.19
CA ASP A 200 -18.59 3.39 3.86
C ASP A 200 -19.39 2.40 4.68
N SER A 201 -20.46 2.83 5.33
CA SER A 201 -21.31 1.93 6.10
C SER A 201 -22.13 1.00 5.20
N GLU A 202 -22.52 1.46 4.01
CA GLU A 202 -23.15 0.61 3.02
C GLU A 202 -22.18 -0.39 2.41
N VAL A 203 -20.98 0.05 2.08
CA VAL A 203 -19.90 -0.84 1.64
C VAL A 203 -19.52 -1.82 2.75
N LYS A 204 -19.47 -1.36 4.00
CA LYS A 204 -19.27 -2.24 5.16
C LYS A 204 -20.34 -3.31 5.26
N ASN A 205 -21.60 -2.93 5.12
CA ASN A 205 -22.70 -3.89 5.20
C ASN A 205 -22.66 -4.91 4.07
N LEU A 206 -22.14 -4.53 2.91
CA LEU A 206 -22.04 -5.40 1.75
C LEU A 206 -20.81 -6.31 1.76
N LEU A 207 -19.70 -5.83 2.33
CA LEU A 207 -18.43 -6.57 2.31
C LEU A 207 -18.15 -7.34 3.59
N SER A 208 -18.61 -6.84 4.71
CA SER A 208 -18.06 -7.26 5.98
C SER A 208 -19.03 -7.78 6.98
N ASP A 209 -20.30 -7.86 6.62
CA ASP A 209 -21.23 -8.30 7.64
C ASP A 209 -20.81 -9.65 8.17
N ASP A 210 -19.70 -10.12 7.61
CA ASP A 210 -19.25 -11.33 8.14
C ASP A 210 -17.77 -11.53 8.15
N ASN A 211 -17.23 -11.23 9.30
CA ASN A 211 -16.10 -12.01 9.79
C ASN A 211 -16.36 -13.52 9.72
N SER A 212 -17.59 -13.96 9.56
CA SER A 212 -17.97 -15.36 9.41
C SER A 212 -17.80 -15.89 7.99
N GLU A 213 -17.88 -15.04 6.97
CA GLU A 213 -17.70 -15.48 5.58
C GLU A 213 -16.25 -15.46 5.13
N GLY A 214 -15.38 -14.76 5.85
CA GLY A 214 -13.97 -14.69 5.53
C GLY A 214 -13.68 -13.94 4.24
N LEU A 215 -12.69 -14.39 3.51
CA LEU A 215 -12.24 -13.78 2.27
C LEU A 215 -12.93 -14.40 1.07
N THR A 216 -13.50 -13.57 0.21
CA THR A 216 -14.23 -14.01 -0.98
C THR A 216 -13.64 -13.38 -2.24
N LEU A 217 -14.01 -13.92 -3.42
CA LEU A 217 -13.62 -13.32 -4.70
C LEU A 217 -14.11 -11.87 -4.82
N LEU A 218 -15.29 -11.58 -4.29
CA LEU A 218 -15.82 -10.22 -4.25
C LEU A 218 -14.92 -9.28 -3.45
N ASP A 219 -14.36 -9.76 -2.34
CA ASP A 219 -13.39 -8.97 -1.56
C ASP A 219 -12.13 -8.66 -2.38
N LEU A 220 -11.60 -9.65 -3.11
CA LEU A 220 -10.44 -9.43 -3.98
C LEU A 220 -10.71 -8.37 -5.06
N LEU A 221 -11.88 -8.44 -5.67
CA LEU A 221 -12.32 -7.44 -6.67
C LEU A 221 -12.51 -6.06 -6.03
N SER A 222 -13.06 -6.02 -4.83
CA SER A 222 -13.22 -4.78 -4.07
C SER A 222 -11.87 -4.13 -3.74
N PHE A 223 -10.91 -4.92 -3.28
CA PHE A 223 -9.54 -4.41 -3.04
C PHE A 223 -8.94 -3.83 -4.31
N THR A 224 -9.09 -4.55 -5.42
CA THR A 224 -8.62 -4.12 -6.74
C THR A 224 -9.21 -2.77 -7.14
N TYR A 225 -10.51 -2.61 -6.96
CA TYR A 225 -11.22 -1.37 -7.24
C TYR A 225 -10.77 -0.23 -6.32
N GLN A 226 -10.71 -0.47 -5.03
CA GLN A 226 -10.36 0.55 -4.05
C GLN A 226 -8.94 1.08 -4.26
N VAL A 227 -7.98 0.21 -4.59
CA VAL A 227 -6.62 0.64 -4.91
C VAL A 227 -6.62 1.50 -6.17
N ALA A 228 -7.37 1.11 -7.20
CA ALA A 228 -7.51 1.93 -8.42
C ALA A 228 -8.04 3.32 -8.11
N ARG A 229 -9.04 3.44 -7.24
CA ARG A 229 -9.60 4.73 -6.81
C ARG A 229 -8.58 5.57 -6.05
N GLY A 230 -7.82 4.95 -5.15
CA GLY A 230 -6.76 5.66 -4.43
C GLY A 230 -5.66 6.15 -5.37
N MET A 231 -5.26 5.33 -6.33
CA MET A 231 -4.25 5.72 -7.32
C MET A 231 -4.76 6.77 -8.30
N GLU A 232 -6.03 6.70 -8.67
CA GLU A 232 -6.68 7.75 -9.47
C GLU A 232 -6.60 9.10 -8.75
N PHE A 233 -6.87 9.11 -7.45
CA PHE A 233 -6.73 10.30 -6.63
C PHE A 233 -5.29 10.83 -6.63
N LEU A 234 -4.29 9.97 -6.41
CA LEU A 234 -2.88 10.36 -6.45
C LEU A 234 -2.51 10.95 -7.81
N ALA A 235 -2.94 10.29 -8.90
CA ALA A 235 -2.69 10.77 -10.25
C ALA A 235 -3.32 12.14 -10.49
N SER A 236 -4.53 12.37 -9.98
CA SER A 236 -5.21 13.67 -10.09
C SER A 236 -4.46 14.80 -9.36
N LYS A 237 -3.65 14.45 -8.38
CA LYS A 237 -2.80 15.38 -7.63
C LYS A 237 -1.36 15.42 -8.20
N ASN A 238 -1.12 14.79 -9.34
CA ASN A 238 0.19 14.69 -9.97
C ASN A 238 1.24 14.03 -9.05
N CYS A 239 0.80 13.12 -8.19
CA CYS A 239 1.65 12.39 -7.27
C CYS A 239 1.97 11.02 -7.81
N VAL A 240 3.24 10.70 -7.97
CA VAL A 240 3.73 9.37 -8.34
C VAL A 240 4.16 8.65 -7.09
N HIS A 241 3.58 7.48 -6.83
CA HIS A 241 3.84 6.72 -5.59
C HIS A 241 5.24 6.09 -5.59
N ARG A 242 5.60 5.38 -6.67
CA ARG A 242 6.88 4.71 -6.91
C ARG A 242 7.11 3.40 -6.17
N ASP A 243 6.26 3.04 -5.21
CA ASP A 243 6.39 1.78 -4.47
C ASP A 243 5.02 1.13 -4.21
N LEU A 244 4.18 1.10 -5.22
CA LEU A 244 2.87 0.46 -5.11
C LEU A 244 3.03 -1.06 -5.10
N ALA A 245 2.65 -1.68 -4.00
CA ALA A 245 2.74 -3.11 -3.76
C ALA A 245 1.76 -3.48 -2.64
N ALA A 246 1.41 -4.76 -2.53
CA ALA A 246 0.47 -5.21 -1.49
C ALA A 246 0.97 -4.92 -0.06
N ARG A 247 2.27 -4.94 0.16
CA ARG A 247 2.88 -4.57 1.45
C ARG A 247 2.61 -3.10 1.84
N ASN A 248 2.37 -2.24 0.85
CA ASN A 248 2.08 -0.82 1.05
C ASN A 248 0.59 -0.49 0.91
N VAL A 249 -0.25 -1.50 1.01
CA VAL A 249 -1.70 -1.35 1.11
C VAL A 249 -2.11 -1.87 2.48
N LEU A 250 -2.71 -1.01 3.29
CA LEU A 250 -3.20 -1.35 4.61
C LEU A 250 -4.69 -1.59 4.57
N LEU A 251 -5.16 -2.42 5.50
CA LEU A 251 -6.57 -2.77 5.58
C LEU A 251 -7.16 -2.25 6.89
N ALA A 252 -8.14 -1.38 6.75
CA ALA A 252 -8.91 -0.83 7.85
C ALA A 252 -10.17 -1.66 8.08
N GLN A 253 -10.93 -1.31 9.10
CA GLN A 253 -12.22 -1.95 9.38
C GLN A 253 -13.18 -1.79 8.19
N GLY A 254 -14.05 -2.77 8.03
CA GLY A 254 -15.00 -2.79 6.93
C GLY A 254 -14.35 -3.16 5.59
N LYS A 255 -13.18 -3.77 5.63
CA LYS A 255 -12.41 -4.16 4.43
C LYS A 255 -12.12 -2.97 3.52
N ILE A 256 -11.85 -1.83 4.11
CA ILE A 256 -11.42 -0.62 3.40
C ILE A 256 -9.91 -0.66 3.26
N VAL A 257 -9.41 -0.61 2.02
CA VAL A 257 -7.98 -0.59 1.76
C VAL A 257 -7.48 0.84 1.65
N LYS A 258 -6.26 1.06 2.13
CA LYS A 258 -5.62 2.37 2.16
C LYS A 258 -4.18 2.25 1.71
N ILE A 259 -3.85 3.00 0.67
CA ILE A 259 -2.48 3.06 0.15
C ILE A 259 -1.62 3.86 1.12
N CYS A 260 -0.45 3.35 1.44
CA CYS A 260 0.48 4.01 2.36
C CYS A 260 1.90 4.06 1.79
N ASP A 261 2.83 4.55 2.59
CA ASP A 261 4.26 4.65 2.31
C ASP A 261 4.60 5.59 1.16
N PHE A 262 4.44 6.89 1.43
CA PHE A 262 4.77 7.95 0.48
C PHE A 262 6.26 8.36 0.51
N GLY A 263 7.12 7.57 1.16
CA GLY A 263 8.54 7.89 1.28
C GLY A 263 9.26 8.00 -0.06
N LEU A 264 8.80 7.24 -1.09
CA LEU A 264 9.32 7.34 -2.44
C LEU A 264 8.48 8.23 -3.36
N ALA A 265 7.33 8.74 -2.91
CA ALA A 265 6.42 9.51 -3.74
C ALA A 265 7.06 10.84 -4.19
N ARG A 266 6.68 11.29 -5.39
CA ARG A 266 7.14 12.55 -5.98
C ARG A 266 6.00 13.27 -6.67
N ASP A 267 6.01 14.60 -6.58
CA ASP A 267 5.09 15.46 -7.31
C ASP A 267 5.66 15.76 -8.70
N ILE A 268 5.02 15.21 -9.73
CA ILE A 268 5.51 15.35 -11.10
C ILE A 268 5.31 16.74 -11.69
N MET A 269 4.49 17.59 -11.10
CA MET A 269 4.34 18.99 -11.52
C MET A 269 5.62 19.78 -11.31
N HIS A 270 6.41 19.40 -10.30
CA HIS A 270 7.65 20.09 -9.96
C HIS A 270 8.89 19.30 -10.37
N ASP A 271 8.73 18.04 -10.80
CA ASP A 271 9.85 17.18 -11.16
C ASP A 271 9.43 16.14 -12.20
N SER A 272 9.06 16.63 -13.40
CA SER A 272 8.54 15.79 -14.50
C SER A 272 9.54 14.78 -15.04
N ASN A 273 10.83 14.94 -14.74
CA ASN A 273 11.91 14.08 -15.21
C ASN A 273 12.69 13.49 -14.04
N TYR A 274 11.98 13.08 -12.98
CA TYR A 274 12.66 12.54 -11.83
C TYR A 274 13.43 11.28 -12.20
N VAL A 275 14.75 11.34 -12.03
CA VAL A 275 15.69 10.22 -12.23
C VAL A 275 16.19 9.83 -10.86
N SER A 276 15.97 8.59 -10.47
CA SER A 276 16.54 8.07 -9.24
C SER A 276 18.08 8.09 -9.36
N LYS A 277 18.72 8.85 -8.49
CA LYS A 277 20.18 8.88 -8.40
C LYS A 277 20.59 8.23 -7.09
N GLY A 278 21.50 7.29 -7.18
CA GLY A 278 22.15 6.73 -6.00
C GLY A 278 21.78 5.31 -5.66
N SER A 279 22.49 4.81 -4.69
CA SER A 279 22.48 3.45 -4.19
C SER A 279 21.37 3.28 -3.17
N THR A 280 20.16 3.00 -3.64
CA THR A 280 19.00 2.72 -2.80
C THR A 280 18.46 1.33 -3.08
N PHE A 281 17.83 0.73 -2.07
CA PHE A 281 17.04 -0.48 -2.30
C PHE A 281 15.85 -0.14 -3.20
N LEU A 282 15.69 -0.88 -4.29
CA LEU A 282 14.62 -0.67 -5.25
C LEU A 282 13.72 -1.90 -5.31
N PRO A 283 12.40 -1.72 -5.32
CA PRO A 283 11.45 -2.85 -5.41
C PRO A 283 11.35 -3.36 -6.84
N VAL A 284 12.41 -3.98 -7.35
CA VAL A 284 12.60 -4.29 -8.77
C VAL A 284 11.47 -5.14 -9.34
N LYS A 285 10.97 -6.13 -8.59
CA LYS A 285 9.89 -7.01 -9.08
C LYS A 285 8.56 -6.28 -9.27
N TRP A 286 8.41 -5.08 -8.72
CA TRP A 286 7.21 -4.24 -8.88
C TRP A 286 7.42 -3.10 -9.87
N MET A 287 8.66 -2.88 -10.32
CA MET A 287 9.01 -1.73 -11.13
C MET A 287 8.77 -1.96 -12.61
N ALA A 288 8.29 -0.93 -13.28
CA ALA A 288 8.16 -0.89 -14.72
C ALA A 288 9.53 -0.93 -15.41
N PRO A 289 9.63 -1.46 -16.64
CA PRO A 289 10.90 -1.53 -17.36
C PRO A 289 11.60 -0.17 -17.50
N GLU A 290 10.86 0.90 -17.82
CA GLU A 290 11.45 2.25 -17.91
C GLU A 290 12.01 2.74 -16.58
N SER A 291 11.43 2.29 -15.46
CA SER A 291 11.96 2.63 -14.14
C SER A 291 13.24 1.85 -13.83
N ILE A 292 13.28 0.57 -14.20
CA ILE A 292 14.44 -0.29 -13.98
C ILE A 292 15.63 0.18 -14.83
N PHE A 293 15.40 0.39 -16.14
CA PHE A 293 16.46 0.61 -17.09
C PHE A 293 16.82 2.07 -17.31
N ASP A 294 15.84 2.97 -17.21
CA ASP A 294 16.01 4.39 -17.52
C ASP A 294 15.79 5.31 -16.31
N ASN A 295 15.54 4.76 -15.14
CA ASN A 295 15.22 5.50 -13.92
C ASN A 295 14.06 6.50 -14.08
N LEU A 296 13.12 6.17 -14.96
CA LEU A 296 11.97 7.01 -15.24
C LEU A 296 10.76 6.56 -14.44
N TYR A 297 10.19 7.47 -13.65
CA TYR A 297 9.01 7.22 -12.82
C TYR A 297 7.91 8.19 -13.20
N THR A 298 6.76 7.63 -13.58
CA THR A 298 5.56 8.40 -13.93
C THR A 298 4.34 7.71 -13.34
N THR A 299 3.17 8.33 -13.48
CA THR A 299 1.91 7.66 -13.16
C THR A 299 1.76 6.35 -13.94
N LEU A 300 2.28 6.28 -15.16
CA LEU A 300 2.21 5.05 -15.98
C LEU A 300 3.14 3.96 -15.49
N SER A 301 4.24 4.28 -14.81
CA SER A 301 5.03 3.27 -14.11
C SER A 301 4.32 2.76 -12.86
N ASP A 302 3.56 3.60 -12.18
CA ASP A 302 2.66 3.16 -11.09
C ASP A 302 1.57 2.21 -11.61
N VAL A 303 1.09 2.42 -12.83
CA VAL A 303 0.13 1.50 -13.48
C VAL A 303 0.73 0.11 -13.66
N TRP A 304 1.99 0.01 -14.09
CA TRP A 304 2.68 -1.28 -14.14
C TRP A 304 2.68 -1.95 -12.78
N SER A 305 3.08 -1.21 -11.74
CA SER A 305 3.12 -1.72 -10.35
C SER A 305 1.73 -2.15 -9.88
N TYR A 306 0.69 -1.45 -10.27
CA TYR A 306 -0.69 -1.84 -10.01
C TYR A 306 -1.01 -3.22 -10.59
N GLY A 307 -0.54 -3.51 -11.80
CA GLY A 307 -0.68 -4.84 -12.40
C GLY A 307 0.01 -5.94 -11.56
N ILE A 308 1.20 -5.66 -11.03
CA ILE A 308 1.90 -6.58 -10.13
C ILE A 308 1.10 -6.76 -8.82
N LEU A 309 0.57 -5.68 -8.28
CA LEU A 309 -0.28 -5.72 -7.10
C LEU A 309 -1.51 -6.60 -7.33
N LEU A 310 -2.16 -6.50 -8.48
CA LEU A 310 -3.28 -7.38 -8.84
C LEU A 310 -2.85 -8.85 -8.82
N TRP A 311 -1.68 -9.15 -9.35
CA TRP A 311 -1.13 -10.50 -9.30
C TRP A 311 -0.95 -10.98 -7.86
N GLU A 312 -0.44 -10.12 -6.98
CA GLU A 312 -0.32 -10.44 -5.54
C GLU A 312 -1.69 -10.72 -4.91
N ILE A 313 -2.68 -9.90 -5.19
CA ILE A 313 -4.05 -10.07 -4.64
C ILE A 313 -4.62 -11.42 -5.07
N PHE A 314 -4.59 -11.71 -6.36
CA PHE A 314 -5.23 -12.92 -6.91
C PHE A 314 -4.39 -14.17 -6.78
N SER A 315 -3.15 -14.07 -6.32
CA SER A 315 -2.35 -15.18 -5.85
C SER A 315 -2.44 -15.38 -4.33
N LEU A 316 -3.30 -14.61 -3.66
CA LEU A 316 -3.47 -14.61 -2.20
C LEU A 316 -2.17 -14.29 -1.46
N GLY A 317 -1.48 -13.28 -1.91
CA GLY A 317 -0.24 -12.80 -1.28
C GLY A 317 1.03 -13.51 -1.75
N GLY A 318 1.01 -14.08 -2.94
CA GLY A 318 2.20 -14.69 -3.53
C GLY A 318 3.27 -13.65 -3.86
N THR A 319 4.54 -14.09 -3.83
CA THR A 319 5.66 -13.27 -4.27
C THR A 319 5.72 -13.22 -5.78
N PRO A 320 5.81 -12.02 -6.40
CA PRO A 320 5.91 -11.92 -7.86
C PRO A 320 7.13 -12.67 -8.42
N TYR A 321 6.99 -13.16 -9.65
CA TYR A 321 8.01 -13.93 -10.34
C TYR A 321 8.54 -15.06 -9.46
N PRO A 322 7.67 -16.02 -9.07
CA PRO A 322 8.05 -17.07 -8.13
C PRO A 322 9.28 -17.85 -8.58
N GLY A 323 10.21 -18.09 -7.65
CA GLY A 323 11.42 -18.82 -7.94
C GLY A 323 12.48 -18.08 -8.73
N MET A 324 12.24 -16.83 -9.11
CA MET A 324 13.20 -16.01 -9.85
C MET A 324 13.95 -15.07 -8.92
N MET A 325 15.27 -15.11 -9.01
CA MET A 325 16.12 -14.12 -8.36
C MET A 325 16.28 -12.90 -9.26
N VAL A 326 16.45 -11.73 -8.64
CA VAL A 326 16.74 -10.50 -9.38
C VAL A 326 18.22 -10.50 -9.79
N ASP A 327 18.47 -10.95 -10.99
CA ASP A 327 19.81 -11.05 -11.59
C ASP A 327 19.75 -10.68 -13.08
N SER A 328 20.86 -10.84 -13.80
CA SER A 328 20.91 -10.53 -15.23
C SER A 328 19.87 -11.31 -16.04
N THR A 329 19.58 -12.55 -15.64
CA THR A 329 18.56 -13.38 -16.32
C THR A 329 17.18 -12.75 -16.16
N PHE A 330 16.84 -12.30 -14.96
CA PHE A 330 15.58 -11.60 -14.70
C PHE A 330 15.45 -10.35 -15.57
N TYR A 331 16.47 -9.49 -15.58
CA TYR A 331 16.45 -8.26 -16.37
C TYR A 331 16.29 -8.53 -17.86
N ASN A 332 16.99 -9.54 -18.37
CA ASN A 332 16.89 -9.93 -19.78
C ASN A 332 15.49 -10.45 -20.13
N LYS A 333 14.87 -11.21 -19.23
CA LYS A 333 13.50 -11.71 -19.42
C LYS A 333 12.48 -10.58 -19.47
N ILE A 334 12.55 -9.64 -18.54
CA ILE A 334 11.63 -8.50 -18.51
C ILE A 334 11.81 -7.66 -19.78
N LYS A 335 13.05 -7.39 -20.16
CA LYS A 335 13.38 -6.62 -21.36
C LYS A 335 12.90 -7.30 -22.65
N SER A 336 12.92 -8.63 -22.70
CA SER A 336 12.44 -9.40 -23.85
C SER A 336 10.94 -9.64 -23.89
N GLY A 337 10.20 -9.15 -22.89
CA GLY A 337 8.73 -9.23 -22.86
C GLY A 337 8.13 -10.33 -22.01
N TYR A 338 8.93 -11.01 -21.17
CA TYR A 338 8.40 -12.01 -20.25
C TYR A 338 7.39 -11.40 -19.28
N ARG A 339 6.28 -12.09 -19.09
CA ARG A 339 5.22 -11.68 -18.15
C ARG A 339 4.78 -12.89 -17.32
N MET A 340 4.33 -12.64 -16.09
CA MET A 340 3.79 -13.69 -15.25
C MET A 340 2.52 -14.30 -15.82
N ALA A 341 2.30 -15.58 -15.55
CA ALA A 341 1.07 -16.27 -15.90
C ALA A 341 -0.09 -15.80 -15.03
N LYS A 342 -1.31 -16.12 -15.48
CA LYS A 342 -2.52 -15.81 -14.71
C LYS A 342 -2.50 -16.53 -13.36
N PRO A 343 -2.69 -15.79 -12.24
CA PRO A 343 -2.86 -16.44 -10.93
C PRO A 343 -4.11 -17.32 -10.89
N ASP A 344 -4.10 -18.34 -10.05
CA ASP A 344 -5.18 -19.34 -9.96
C ASP A 344 -6.55 -18.72 -9.70
N HIS A 345 -6.60 -17.68 -8.92
CA HIS A 345 -7.85 -17.09 -8.46
C HIS A 345 -8.27 -15.87 -9.26
N ALA A 346 -7.50 -15.49 -10.28
CA ALA A 346 -7.86 -14.42 -11.19
C ALA A 346 -8.81 -14.93 -12.26
N THR A 347 -9.84 -14.13 -12.55
CA THR A 347 -10.66 -14.34 -13.73
C THR A 347 -9.90 -13.95 -14.98
N SER A 348 -10.38 -14.37 -16.15
CA SER A 348 -9.75 -13.96 -17.42
C SER A 348 -9.77 -12.45 -17.61
N GLU A 349 -10.85 -11.79 -17.18
CA GLU A 349 -11.00 -10.33 -17.28
C GLU A 349 -9.98 -9.60 -16.41
N VAL A 350 -9.74 -10.09 -15.20
CA VAL A 350 -8.73 -9.51 -14.30
C VAL A 350 -7.32 -9.71 -14.87
N TYR A 351 -7.05 -10.88 -15.43
CA TYR A 351 -5.75 -11.11 -16.05
C TYR A 351 -5.50 -10.22 -17.27
N GLU A 352 -6.54 -9.97 -18.07
CA GLU A 352 -6.45 -9.00 -19.16
C GLU A 352 -6.05 -7.61 -18.67
N ILE A 353 -6.58 -7.19 -17.53
CA ILE A 353 -6.20 -5.93 -16.90
C ILE A 353 -4.72 -5.94 -16.53
N MET A 354 -4.24 -7.02 -15.91
CA MET A 354 -2.82 -7.17 -15.58
C MET A 354 -1.94 -7.01 -16.82
N VAL A 355 -2.28 -7.73 -17.90
CA VAL A 355 -1.50 -7.70 -19.14
C VAL A 355 -1.48 -6.30 -19.75
N LYS A 356 -2.59 -5.59 -19.72
CA LYS A 356 -2.64 -4.19 -20.19
C LYS A 356 -1.75 -3.27 -19.36
N CYS A 357 -1.72 -3.47 -18.04
CA CYS A 357 -0.84 -2.71 -17.15
C CYS A 357 0.64 -2.99 -17.42
N TRP A 358 0.95 -4.18 -17.93
CA TRP A 358 2.33 -4.61 -18.23
C TRP A 358 2.73 -4.38 -19.69
N ASN A 359 2.09 -3.46 -20.39
CA ASN A 359 2.52 -3.09 -21.72
C ASN A 359 3.93 -2.49 -21.66
N SER A 360 4.81 -2.92 -22.55
CA SER A 360 6.18 -2.42 -22.60
C SER A 360 6.23 -0.92 -22.90
N GLU A 361 5.26 -0.42 -23.66
CA GLU A 361 5.12 0.99 -23.97
C GLU A 361 4.23 1.66 -22.95
N PRO A 362 4.77 2.57 -22.09
CA PRO A 362 4.00 3.18 -21.02
C PRO A 362 2.69 3.84 -21.47
N GLU A 363 2.73 4.54 -22.60
CA GLU A 363 1.58 5.27 -23.14
C GLU A 363 0.44 4.38 -23.60
N LYS A 364 0.69 3.08 -23.77
CA LYS A 364 -0.34 2.10 -24.12
C LYS A 364 -1.01 1.46 -22.90
N ARG A 365 -0.48 1.72 -21.70
CA ARG A 365 -1.10 1.26 -20.46
C ARG A 365 -2.34 2.09 -20.18
N PRO A 366 -3.40 1.51 -19.58
CA PRO A 366 -4.57 2.28 -19.18
C PRO A 366 -4.23 3.27 -18.06
N SER A 367 -4.94 4.40 -18.01
CA SER A 367 -4.85 5.33 -16.88
C SER A 367 -5.57 4.74 -15.65
N PHE A 368 -5.28 5.27 -14.47
CA PHE A 368 -6.00 4.85 -13.27
C PHE A 368 -7.49 5.22 -13.31
N TYR A 369 -7.84 6.33 -13.94
CA TYR A 369 -9.25 6.66 -14.20
C TYR A 369 -9.93 5.55 -15.00
N HIS A 370 -9.30 5.11 -16.08
CA HIS A 370 -9.83 4.05 -16.93
C HIS A 370 -9.86 2.71 -16.21
N LEU A 371 -8.83 2.40 -15.42
CA LEU A 371 -8.77 1.19 -14.60
C LEU A 371 -9.90 1.15 -13.58
N SER A 372 -10.20 2.27 -12.93
CA SER A 372 -11.33 2.36 -12.01
C SER A 372 -12.65 2.01 -12.69
N GLU A 373 -12.88 2.52 -13.90
CA GLU A 373 -14.08 2.19 -14.68
C GLU A 373 -14.15 0.72 -15.05
N ILE A 374 -13.04 0.15 -15.55
CA ILE A 374 -13.00 -1.26 -15.95
C ILE A 374 -13.30 -2.16 -14.76
N VAL A 375 -12.66 -1.92 -13.62
CA VAL A 375 -12.83 -2.77 -12.44
C VAL A 375 -14.23 -2.58 -11.84
N GLU A 376 -14.76 -1.37 -11.85
CA GLU A 376 -16.13 -1.12 -11.41
C GLU A 376 -17.14 -1.98 -12.18
N ASN A 377 -16.92 -2.16 -13.47
CA ASN A 377 -17.80 -2.98 -14.31
C ASN A 377 -17.73 -4.47 -13.98
N LEU A 378 -16.67 -4.91 -13.30
CA LEU A 378 -16.55 -6.30 -12.83
C LEU A 378 -17.25 -6.53 -11.50
N LEU A 379 -17.58 -5.47 -10.76
CA LEU A 379 -18.29 -5.56 -9.50
C LEU A 379 -19.79 -5.75 -9.73
N PRO A 380 -20.51 -6.42 -8.80
CA PRO A 380 -21.97 -6.52 -8.88
C PRO A 380 -22.63 -5.15 -8.91
N GLY A 381 -23.82 -5.08 -9.52
CA GLY A 381 -24.53 -3.82 -9.75
C GLY A 381 -24.81 -2.97 -8.50
N GLN A 382 -24.89 -3.60 -7.35
CA GLN A 382 -25.07 -2.91 -6.06
C GLN A 382 -23.89 -2.01 -5.67
N TYR A 383 -22.72 -2.26 -6.22
CA TYR A 383 -21.51 -1.46 -5.98
C TYR A 383 -21.37 -0.31 -7.00
N LYS A 384 -22.05 -0.40 -8.13
CA LYS A 384 -21.91 0.58 -9.22
C LYS A 384 -22.56 1.92 -8.94
N LYS A 385 -23.37 2.02 -7.90
CA LYS A 385 -24.10 3.24 -7.53
C LYS A 385 -23.46 4.04 -6.42
N SER A 386 -22.31 3.59 -5.94
CA SER A 386 -21.60 4.27 -4.84
C SER A 386 -20.47 5.23 -5.33
#